data_9851889f69dfb434c24e0067948f8635
#
_entry.id   9851889f69dfb434c24e0067948f8635
#
_cell.length_a   1.000
_cell.length_b   1.000
_cell.length_c   1.000
_cell.angle_alpha   90.00
_cell.angle_beta   90.00
_cell.angle_gamma   90.00
#
_symmetry.space_group_name_H-M   'P 1'
#
loop_
_entity.id
_entity.type
_entity.pdbx_description
1 polymer ?
#
loop_
_entity_poly.entity_id
_entity_poly.type
_entity_poly.pdbx_seq_one_letter_code
_entity_poly.pdbx_strand_id
1 'polypeptide(L)'
;MALSWNPKTWVASELVDHADMNLEIRDHLGAVVRVLDRDVTVTTVASTVTETTVYTYTIPANTLSTDRAVRLTHYGLLTNNTGVDRTPTIRLKFGGTTLFAYTPTLTTNATGRLWTVHAIVAPANATNAQRTSFESMISTPTADANLANADGHGFGRHFGLTVDTTATVTIAVTMQHSVSDANMTYAAHTTFLELMP
;
A
#
# COMPACT_ATOMS: atom_id res chain seq x y z
N MET A 1 15.99 18.09 -6.06
CA MET A 1 17.43 18.29 -5.88
C MET A 1 18.09 16.92 -6.03
N ALA A 2 18.95 16.70 -7.05
CA ALA A 2 19.63 15.43 -7.20
C ALA A 2 20.66 15.30 -6.08
N LEU A 3 20.55 14.27 -5.24
CA LEU A 3 21.57 13.94 -4.26
C LEU A 3 22.82 13.48 -5.04
N SER A 4 23.81 14.35 -5.18
CA SER A 4 25.10 13.94 -5.72
C SER A 4 25.85 13.19 -4.62
N TRP A 5 25.90 11.87 -4.75
CA TRP A 5 26.77 11.07 -3.90
C TRP A 5 28.23 11.29 -4.31
N ASN A 6 29.02 11.85 -3.42
CA ASN A 6 30.45 11.95 -3.57
C ASN A 6 31.11 11.16 -2.42
N PRO A 7 31.44 9.87 -2.63
CA PRO A 7 32.01 9.06 -1.57
C PRO A 7 33.33 9.66 -1.12
N LYS A 8 33.48 9.84 0.20
CA LYS A 8 34.75 10.27 0.78
C LYS A 8 35.80 9.19 0.52
N THR A 9 36.90 9.57 -0.14
CA THR A 9 38.07 8.67 -0.27
C THR A 9 38.88 8.73 1.01
N TRP A 10 38.92 7.64 1.74
CA TRP A 10 39.70 7.52 2.98
C TRP A 10 41.18 7.31 2.65
N VAL A 11 42.06 8.08 3.25
CA VAL A 11 43.51 7.92 3.11
C VAL A 11 44.00 6.99 4.22
N ALA A 12 44.95 6.11 3.91
CA ALA A 12 45.57 5.26 4.93
C ALA A 12 46.13 6.14 6.05
N SER A 13 45.78 5.86 7.31
CA SER A 13 46.08 6.66 8.51
C SER A 13 45.15 7.84 8.84
N GLU A 14 44.09 8.09 8.09
CA GLU A 14 43.09 9.05 8.49
C GLU A 14 42.28 8.51 9.67
N LEU A 15 42.21 9.28 10.76
CA LEU A 15 41.31 8.97 11.87
C LEU A 15 39.87 9.23 11.39
N VAL A 16 39.08 8.16 11.29
CA VAL A 16 37.66 8.26 10.98
C VAL A 16 36.96 8.92 12.17
N ASP A 17 36.57 10.17 12.01
CA ASP A 17 35.73 10.83 13.02
C ASP A 17 34.34 10.18 13.01
N HIS A 18 33.84 9.87 14.22
CA HIS A 18 32.50 9.31 14.39
C HIS A 18 31.41 10.24 13.81
N ALA A 19 31.64 11.54 13.77
CA ALA A 19 30.72 12.51 13.19
C ALA A 19 30.64 12.36 11.67
N ASP A 20 31.77 12.22 10.98
CA ASP A 20 31.84 12.01 9.53
C ASP A 20 31.22 10.66 9.13
N MET A 21 31.54 9.59 9.88
CA MET A 21 30.97 8.26 9.62
C MET A 21 29.47 8.24 9.85
N ASN A 22 28.98 8.87 10.91
CA ASN A 22 27.54 8.98 11.17
C ASN A 22 26.81 9.79 10.11
N LEU A 23 27.43 10.84 9.59
CA LEU A 23 26.88 11.66 8.53
C LEU A 23 26.74 10.85 7.23
N GLU A 24 27.78 10.17 6.82
CA GLU A 24 27.79 9.34 5.63
C GLU A 24 26.80 8.18 5.70
N ILE A 25 26.80 7.44 6.83
CA ILE A 25 25.85 6.32 7.02
C ILE A 25 24.42 6.83 7.09
N ARG A 26 24.15 7.91 7.82
CA ARG A 26 22.80 8.48 7.93
C ARG A 26 22.28 8.94 6.58
N ASP A 27 23.08 9.66 5.82
CA ASP A 27 22.67 10.21 4.52
C ASP A 27 22.43 9.10 3.49
N HIS A 28 23.25 8.04 3.52
CA HIS A 28 23.01 6.86 2.70
C HIS A 28 21.74 6.11 3.09
N LEU A 29 21.54 5.85 4.38
CA LEU A 29 20.34 5.18 4.86
C LEU A 29 19.07 6.01 4.65
N GLY A 30 19.21 7.36 4.65
CA GLY A 30 18.11 8.27 4.34
C GLY A 30 17.71 8.28 2.86
N ALA A 31 18.64 7.91 1.96
CA ALA A 31 18.45 7.92 0.51
C ALA A 31 17.95 6.58 -0.07
N VAL A 32 17.79 5.54 0.74
CA VAL A 32 17.38 4.19 0.29
C VAL A 32 15.92 3.93 0.61
N VAL A 33 15.23 3.29 -0.32
CA VAL A 33 13.91 2.71 -0.04
C VAL A 33 14.06 1.64 1.04
N ARG A 34 13.27 1.75 2.10
CA ARG A 34 13.30 0.83 3.23
C ARG A 34 11.97 0.09 3.35
N VAL A 35 12.00 -1.22 3.39
CA VAL A 35 10.81 -2.01 3.72
C VAL A 35 10.45 -1.76 5.19
N LEU A 36 9.26 -1.20 5.42
CA LEU A 36 8.70 -1.02 6.76
C LEU A 36 8.02 -2.28 7.24
N ASP A 37 7.32 -2.95 6.31
CA ASP A 37 6.60 -4.18 6.61
C ASP A 37 6.45 -5.05 5.36
N ARG A 38 6.43 -6.35 5.58
CA ARG A 38 6.12 -7.37 4.58
C ARG A 38 5.21 -8.41 5.21
N ASP A 39 3.95 -8.36 4.85
CA ASP A 39 2.99 -9.38 5.25
C ASP A 39 2.74 -10.36 4.11
N VAL A 40 2.97 -11.64 4.37
CA VAL A 40 2.70 -12.77 3.47
C VAL A 40 1.72 -13.77 4.11
N THR A 41 1.14 -13.41 5.23
CA THR A 41 0.13 -14.21 5.91
C THR A 41 -1.18 -14.11 5.14
N VAL A 42 -1.73 -15.24 4.74
CA VAL A 42 -2.99 -15.26 4.03
C VAL A 42 -4.14 -14.96 5.00
N THR A 43 -4.82 -13.83 4.76
CA THR A 43 -6.03 -13.46 5.48
C THR A 43 -7.23 -13.60 4.55
N THR A 44 -8.17 -14.46 4.92
CA THR A 44 -9.37 -14.74 4.12
C THR A 44 -10.60 -14.07 4.70
N VAL A 45 -11.36 -13.37 3.85
CA VAL A 45 -12.69 -12.82 4.15
C VAL A 45 -13.72 -13.61 3.34
N ALA A 46 -14.72 -14.16 4.01
CA ALA A 46 -15.83 -14.91 3.41
C ALA A 46 -17.08 -14.80 4.30
N SER A 47 -18.23 -15.10 3.74
CA SER A 47 -19.50 -15.22 4.50
C SER A 47 -19.85 -14.01 5.37
N THR A 48 -19.43 -12.79 4.97
CA THR A 48 -19.71 -11.57 5.72
C THR A 48 -19.89 -10.37 4.80
N VAL A 49 -20.77 -9.46 5.20
CA VAL A 49 -20.91 -8.12 4.60
C VAL A 49 -20.24 -7.05 5.46
N THR A 50 -19.64 -7.43 6.57
CA THR A 50 -18.93 -6.49 7.44
C THR A 50 -17.61 -6.10 6.79
N GLU A 51 -17.28 -4.82 6.81
CA GLU A 51 -15.95 -4.36 6.40
C GLU A 51 -14.88 -4.99 7.30
N THR A 52 -13.96 -5.73 6.71
CA THR A 52 -12.93 -6.50 7.40
C THR A 52 -11.55 -5.98 7.01
N THR A 53 -10.69 -5.73 7.99
CA THR A 53 -9.30 -5.37 7.75
C THR A 53 -8.52 -6.61 7.30
N VAL A 54 -7.88 -6.52 6.13
CA VAL A 54 -7.07 -7.60 5.55
C VAL A 54 -5.58 -7.32 5.64
N TYR A 55 -5.22 -6.07 5.86
CA TYR A 55 -3.86 -5.64 6.18
C TYR A 55 -3.91 -4.39 7.04
N THR A 56 -3.00 -4.28 8.00
CA THR A 56 -2.81 -3.07 8.80
C THR A 56 -1.38 -2.97 9.30
N TYR A 57 -0.83 -1.75 9.28
CA TYR A 57 0.46 -1.44 9.86
C TYR A 57 0.41 -0.09 10.58
N THR A 58 1.05 -0.02 11.76
CA THR A 58 1.19 1.23 12.51
C THR A 58 2.54 1.85 12.18
N ILE A 59 2.52 2.92 11.41
CA ILE A 59 3.69 3.73 11.08
C ILE A 59 4.09 4.50 12.34
N PRO A 60 5.33 4.35 12.84
CA PRO A 60 5.79 5.09 14.02
C PRO A 60 5.74 6.61 13.82
N ALA A 61 5.58 7.32 14.92
CA ALA A 61 5.60 8.78 14.94
C ALA A 61 6.86 9.35 14.25
N ASN A 62 6.71 10.43 13.53
CA ASN A 62 7.78 11.13 12.80
C ASN A 62 8.48 10.31 11.69
N THR A 63 7.95 9.16 11.29
CA THR A 63 8.55 8.33 10.23
C THR A 63 8.49 9.01 8.87
N LEU A 64 7.37 9.65 8.53
CA LEU A 64 7.22 10.35 7.25
C LEU A 64 7.91 11.72 7.24
N SER A 65 7.98 12.40 8.38
CA SER A 65 8.50 13.77 8.45
C SER A 65 7.81 14.69 7.42
N THR A 66 8.55 15.54 6.73
CA THR A 66 8.05 16.44 5.67
C THR A 66 8.50 16.04 4.27
N ASP A 67 9.32 14.99 4.15
CA ASP A 67 10.08 14.65 2.95
C ASP A 67 10.03 13.16 2.56
N ARG A 68 9.47 12.29 3.40
CA ARG A 68 9.42 10.84 3.14
C ARG A 68 8.01 10.38 2.84
N ALA A 69 7.89 9.54 1.84
CA ALA A 69 6.63 8.94 1.46
C ALA A 69 6.56 7.46 1.84
N VAL A 70 5.36 6.92 2.01
CA VAL A 70 5.14 5.48 2.05
C VAL A 70 4.51 5.00 0.77
N ARG A 71 4.98 3.84 0.28
CA ARG A 71 4.40 3.10 -0.82
C ARG A 71 3.85 1.78 -0.31
N LEU A 72 2.59 1.51 -0.63
CA LEU A 72 1.92 0.26 -0.34
C LEU A 72 1.67 -0.49 -1.65
N THR A 73 2.03 -1.76 -1.67
CA THR A 73 1.70 -2.70 -2.72
C THR A 73 1.00 -3.89 -2.10
N HIS A 74 -0.24 -4.16 -2.51
CA HIS A 74 -1.06 -5.22 -1.93
C HIS A 74 -1.63 -6.11 -3.04
N TYR A 75 -1.60 -7.41 -2.80
CA TYR A 75 -2.10 -8.43 -3.70
C TYR A 75 -3.03 -9.37 -2.97
N GLY A 76 -4.16 -9.69 -3.60
CA GLY A 76 -5.11 -10.67 -3.11
C GLY A 76 -5.83 -11.40 -4.24
N LEU A 77 -6.51 -12.45 -3.90
CA LEU A 77 -7.34 -13.25 -4.81
C LEU A 77 -8.80 -13.07 -4.44
N LEU A 78 -9.61 -12.65 -5.41
CA LEU A 78 -11.04 -12.46 -5.23
C LEU A 78 -11.80 -13.47 -6.08
N THR A 79 -12.71 -14.21 -5.45
CA THR A 79 -13.58 -15.19 -6.14
C THR A 79 -15.03 -14.81 -5.94
N ASN A 80 -15.79 -14.83 -7.03
CA ASN A 80 -17.24 -14.74 -7.01
C ASN A 80 -17.84 -15.96 -7.70
N ASN A 81 -18.18 -16.98 -6.94
CA ASN A 81 -18.86 -18.19 -7.43
C ASN A 81 -20.31 -18.29 -6.90
N THR A 82 -20.97 -17.15 -6.73
CA THR A 82 -22.33 -17.07 -6.16
C THR A 82 -23.44 -17.31 -7.19
N GLY A 83 -23.11 -17.50 -8.48
CA GLY A 83 -24.07 -17.67 -9.57
C GLY A 83 -24.62 -16.36 -10.13
N VAL A 84 -24.31 -15.20 -9.51
CA VAL A 84 -24.75 -13.87 -9.98
C VAL A 84 -23.64 -12.83 -9.79
N ASP A 85 -23.76 -11.70 -10.50
CA ASP A 85 -22.80 -10.60 -10.37
C ASP A 85 -22.83 -9.97 -8.98
N ARG A 86 -21.66 -9.57 -8.49
CA ARG A 86 -21.46 -8.98 -7.16
C ARG A 86 -20.59 -7.73 -7.22
N THR A 87 -20.74 -6.89 -6.21
CA THR A 87 -20.05 -5.59 -6.11
C THR A 87 -19.24 -5.49 -4.81
N PRO A 88 -18.13 -6.23 -4.66
CA PRO A 88 -17.25 -6.10 -3.49
C PRO A 88 -16.58 -4.72 -3.48
N THR A 89 -16.16 -4.29 -2.29
CA THR A 89 -15.45 -3.02 -2.12
C THR A 89 -14.14 -3.23 -1.41
N ILE A 90 -13.04 -2.78 -2.00
CA ILE A 90 -11.75 -2.64 -1.34
C ILE A 90 -11.52 -1.18 -0.97
N ARG A 91 -10.93 -0.94 0.19
CA ARG A 91 -10.59 0.41 0.65
C ARG A 91 -9.15 0.47 1.12
N LEU A 92 -8.54 1.62 0.86
CA LEU A 92 -7.30 2.04 1.49
C LEU A 92 -7.61 3.12 2.51
N LYS A 93 -7.09 2.97 3.73
CA LYS A 93 -7.25 3.94 4.83
C LYS A 93 -5.90 4.41 5.34
N PHE A 94 -5.83 5.67 5.73
CA PHE A 94 -4.67 6.28 6.36
C PHE A 94 -5.10 7.21 7.49
N GLY A 95 -4.61 6.98 8.70
CA GLY A 95 -5.03 7.73 9.88
C GLY A 95 -6.54 7.66 10.14
N GLY A 96 -7.19 6.53 9.84
CA GLY A 96 -8.63 6.34 9.95
C GLY A 96 -9.45 6.92 8.77
N THR A 97 -8.86 7.78 7.94
CA THR A 97 -9.53 8.35 6.77
C THR A 97 -9.48 7.37 5.60
N THR A 98 -10.63 7.13 4.96
CA THR A 98 -10.68 6.37 3.71
C THR A 98 -10.15 7.24 2.58
N LEU A 99 -9.00 6.85 2.04
CA LEU A 99 -8.36 7.53 0.90
C LEU A 99 -8.99 7.10 -0.42
N PHE A 100 -9.39 5.85 -0.49
CA PHE A 100 -9.90 5.21 -1.68
C PHE A 100 -10.91 4.13 -1.32
N ALA A 101 -11.96 4.06 -2.12
CA ALA A 101 -12.89 2.95 -2.15
C ALA A 101 -13.16 2.59 -3.61
N TYR A 102 -12.93 1.34 -3.97
CA TYR A 102 -13.20 0.84 -5.30
C TYR A 102 -14.19 -0.33 -5.23
N THR A 103 -15.28 -0.20 -5.98
CA THR A 103 -16.42 -1.14 -5.97
C THR A 103 -16.75 -1.56 -7.41
N PRO A 104 -16.01 -2.51 -7.96
CA PRO A 104 -16.28 -3.04 -9.30
C PRO A 104 -17.49 -3.96 -9.30
N THR A 105 -18.10 -4.15 -10.48
CA THR A 105 -19.01 -5.26 -10.73
C THR A 105 -18.20 -6.47 -11.16
N LEU A 106 -18.33 -7.57 -10.43
CA LEU A 106 -17.67 -8.84 -10.73
C LEU A 106 -18.69 -9.84 -11.26
N THR A 107 -18.45 -10.35 -12.44
CA THR A 107 -19.19 -11.48 -12.97
C THR A 107 -18.94 -12.74 -12.16
N THR A 108 -19.92 -13.65 -12.13
CA THR A 108 -19.75 -14.93 -11.44
C THR A 108 -18.70 -15.79 -12.15
N ASN A 109 -17.73 -16.30 -11.38
CA ASN A 109 -16.73 -17.25 -11.86
C ASN A 109 -16.05 -17.95 -10.67
N ALA A 110 -15.86 -19.27 -10.79
CA ALA A 110 -15.20 -20.08 -9.76
C ALA A 110 -13.68 -19.83 -9.71
N THR A 111 -13.07 -19.30 -10.79
CA THR A 111 -11.65 -18.97 -10.83
C THR A 111 -11.42 -17.64 -10.12
N GLY A 112 -10.45 -17.63 -9.20
CA GLY A 112 -10.05 -16.40 -8.51
C GLY A 112 -9.43 -15.38 -9.48
N ARG A 113 -9.72 -14.12 -9.23
CA ARG A 113 -9.14 -12.96 -9.93
C ARG A 113 -8.09 -12.30 -9.06
N LEU A 114 -6.95 -12.00 -9.63
CA LEU A 114 -5.95 -11.19 -8.92
C LEU A 114 -6.50 -9.77 -8.74
N TRP A 115 -6.48 -9.30 -7.51
CA TRP A 115 -6.76 -7.91 -7.17
C TRP A 115 -5.50 -7.26 -6.61
N THR A 116 -5.05 -6.19 -7.25
CA THR A 116 -3.87 -5.43 -6.84
C THR A 116 -4.27 -4.04 -6.39
N VAL A 117 -3.55 -3.53 -5.39
CA VAL A 117 -3.62 -2.12 -4.95
C VAL A 117 -2.21 -1.58 -4.86
N HIS A 118 -1.96 -0.48 -5.53
CA HIS A 118 -0.74 0.30 -5.42
C HIS A 118 -1.09 1.69 -4.91
N ALA A 119 -0.41 2.15 -3.87
CA ALA A 119 -0.67 3.46 -3.30
C ALA A 119 0.60 4.15 -2.85
N ILE A 120 0.60 5.47 -2.95
CA ILE A 120 1.65 6.33 -2.39
C ILE A 120 0.97 7.38 -1.51
N VAL A 121 1.48 7.56 -0.30
CA VAL A 121 1.13 8.66 0.61
C VAL A 121 2.39 9.47 0.86
N ALA A 122 2.40 10.71 0.39
CA ALA A 122 3.54 11.61 0.49
C ALA A 122 3.15 12.89 1.26
N PRO A 123 4.02 13.43 2.12
CA PRO A 123 3.81 14.71 2.75
C PRO A 123 3.84 15.84 1.70
N ALA A 124 3.10 16.90 1.98
CA ALA A 124 3.08 18.11 1.17
C ALA A 124 3.87 19.24 1.85
N ASN A 125 5.14 18.97 2.17
CA ASN A 125 6.05 19.84 2.91
C ASN A 125 5.59 20.15 4.35
N ALA A 126 4.71 19.34 4.93
CA ALA A 126 4.24 19.48 6.29
C ALA A 126 3.88 18.11 6.87
N THR A 127 4.01 17.96 8.20
CA THR A 127 3.70 16.72 8.90
C THR A 127 2.19 16.45 9.00
N ASN A 128 1.37 17.45 8.76
CA ASN A 128 -0.09 17.38 8.82
C ASN A 128 -0.76 17.69 7.46
N ALA A 129 -0.04 17.55 6.38
CA ALA A 129 -0.58 17.71 5.04
C ALA A 129 -0.01 16.61 4.13
N GLN A 130 -0.87 15.80 3.52
CA GLN A 130 -0.45 14.72 2.63
C GLN A 130 -1.20 14.76 1.30
N ARG A 131 -0.54 14.19 0.29
CA ARG A 131 -1.09 13.89 -1.02
C ARG A 131 -0.99 12.39 -1.24
N THR A 132 -2.01 11.83 -1.87
CA THR A 132 -2.02 10.40 -2.16
C THR A 132 -2.37 10.16 -3.62
N SER A 133 -1.78 9.13 -4.18
CA SER A 133 -2.18 8.52 -5.44
C SER A 133 -2.33 7.02 -5.23
N PHE A 134 -3.28 6.43 -5.90
CA PHE A 134 -3.46 4.98 -5.87
C PHE A 134 -4.07 4.48 -7.17
N GLU A 135 -3.81 3.21 -7.40
CA GLU A 135 -4.28 2.40 -8.50
C GLU A 135 -4.79 1.08 -7.93
N SER A 136 -5.91 0.62 -8.43
CA SER A 136 -6.46 -0.69 -8.09
C SER A 136 -6.89 -1.39 -9.38
N MET A 137 -6.48 -2.64 -9.56
CA MET A 137 -6.77 -3.42 -10.75
C MET A 137 -7.24 -4.81 -10.36
N ILE A 138 -8.27 -5.29 -11.07
CA ILE A 138 -8.75 -6.66 -10.98
C ILE A 138 -8.54 -7.32 -12.34
N SER A 139 -7.82 -8.45 -12.34
CA SER A 139 -7.62 -9.25 -13.56
C SER A 139 -8.90 -9.98 -13.98
N THR A 140 -8.93 -10.42 -15.23
CA THR A 140 -9.94 -11.38 -15.69
C THR A 140 -9.72 -12.76 -15.05
N PRO A 141 -10.74 -13.61 -14.96
CA PRO A 141 -10.61 -14.96 -14.42
C PRO A 141 -9.84 -15.93 -15.29
N THR A 142 -9.64 -15.63 -16.55
CA THR A 142 -8.85 -16.47 -17.48
C THR A 142 -7.37 -16.16 -17.28
N ALA A 143 -6.53 -17.20 -17.32
CA ALA A 143 -5.07 -17.11 -17.24
C ALA A 143 -4.44 -16.35 -18.43
N ASP A 144 -5.23 -15.57 -19.13
CA ASP A 144 -4.79 -14.76 -20.25
C ASP A 144 -3.97 -13.58 -19.71
N ALA A 145 -2.69 -13.57 -20.03
CA ALA A 145 -1.75 -12.52 -19.64
C ALA A 145 -2.06 -11.17 -20.31
N ASN A 146 -3.22 -11.02 -20.92
CA ASN A 146 -3.61 -9.82 -21.62
C ASN A 146 -4.29 -8.83 -20.67
N LEU A 147 -3.55 -7.82 -20.23
CA LEU A 147 -4.03 -6.70 -19.41
C LEU A 147 -5.21 -5.93 -20.06
N ALA A 148 -5.46 -6.10 -21.34
CA ALA A 148 -6.60 -5.51 -22.04
C ALA A 148 -7.96 -6.04 -21.56
N ASN A 149 -7.99 -7.15 -20.85
CA ASN A 149 -9.18 -7.81 -20.34
C ASN A 149 -9.32 -7.69 -18.80
N ALA A 150 -8.76 -6.67 -18.18
CA ALA A 150 -8.98 -6.42 -16.77
C ALA A 150 -10.47 -6.14 -16.50
N ASP A 151 -11.10 -6.89 -15.58
CA ASP A 151 -12.51 -6.74 -15.21
C ASP A 151 -12.79 -5.37 -14.53
N GLY A 152 -11.74 -4.71 -14.07
CA GLY A 152 -11.90 -3.39 -13.48
C GLY A 152 -10.58 -2.72 -13.16
N HIS A 153 -10.58 -1.40 -13.31
CA HIS A 153 -9.45 -0.55 -13.02
C HIS A 153 -9.93 0.73 -12.32
N GLY A 154 -9.39 0.99 -11.14
CA GLY A 154 -9.70 2.19 -10.36
C GLY A 154 -8.46 3.01 -10.13
N PHE A 155 -8.56 4.30 -10.43
CA PHE A 155 -7.55 5.30 -10.10
C PHE A 155 -8.12 6.33 -9.14
N GLY A 156 -7.28 6.83 -8.26
CA GLY A 156 -7.68 7.91 -7.41
C GLY A 156 -6.51 8.76 -6.94
N ARG A 157 -6.88 9.98 -6.57
CA ARG A 157 -5.98 10.94 -5.94
C ARG A 157 -6.70 11.58 -4.78
N HIS A 158 -6.01 11.78 -3.71
CA HIS A 158 -6.51 12.55 -2.58
C HIS A 158 -5.55 13.70 -2.29
N PHE A 159 -6.09 14.91 -2.24
CA PHE A 159 -5.34 16.11 -1.90
C PHE A 159 -5.92 16.74 -0.63
N GLY A 160 -5.06 17.31 0.21
CA GLY A 160 -5.50 17.99 1.42
C GLY A 160 -5.86 17.03 2.57
N LEU A 161 -5.31 15.83 2.59
CA LEU A 161 -5.37 14.98 3.77
C LEU A 161 -4.58 15.64 4.90
N THR A 162 -5.22 15.72 6.08
CA THR A 162 -4.66 16.40 7.26
C THR A 162 -4.48 15.42 8.41
N VAL A 163 -3.63 14.40 8.20
CA VAL A 163 -3.26 13.44 9.24
C VAL A 163 -1.96 13.88 9.89
N ASP A 164 -1.96 14.03 11.21
CA ASP A 164 -0.75 14.40 11.95
C ASP A 164 0.22 13.20 12.03
N THR A 165 1.30 13.26 11.28
CA THR A 165 2.34 12.22 11.24
C THR A 165 3.44 12.40 12.29
N THR A 166 3.33 13.43 13.14
CA THR A 166 4.15 13.51 14.37
C THR A 166 3.70 12.51 15.43
N ALA A 167 2.46 12.02 15.32
CA ALA A 167 1.94 10.88 16.06
C ALA A 167 2.05 9.58 15.24
N THR A 168 1.76 8.45 15.87
CA THR A 168 1.62 7.16 15.18
C THR A 168 0.42 7.19 14.24
N VAL A 169 0.57 6.65 13.02
CA VAL A 169 -0.47 6.62 12.00
C VAL A 169 -0.67 5.21 11.48
N THR A 170 -1.92 4.76 11.40
CA THR A 170 -2.25 3.45 10.82
C THR A 170 -2.51 3.57 9.33
N ILE A 171 -1.88 2.71 8.53
CA ILE A 171 -2.28 2.42 7.15
C ILE A 171 -2.96 1.07 7.11
N ALA A 172 -4.10 0.95 6.40
CA ALA A 172 -4.86 -0.29 6.36
C ALA A 172 -5.51 -0.51 4.99
N VAL A 173 -5.58 -1.78 4.59
CA VAL A 173 -6.44 -2.25 3.48
C VAL A 173 -7.60 -3.00 4.10
N THR A 174 -8.82 -2.65 3.67
CA THR A 174 -10.03 -3.34 4.12
C THR A 174 -10.83 -3.86 2.94
N MET A 175 -11.53 -4.95 3.16
CA MET A 175 -12.38 -5.61 2.19
C MET A 175 -13.79 -5.76 2.72
N GLN A 176 -14.79 -5.57 1.85
CA GLN A 176 -16.20 -5.75 2.16
C GLN A 176 -16.90 -6.45 0.99
N HIS A 177 -17.55 -7.57 1.27
CA HIS A 177 -18.41 -8.21 0.28
C HIS A 177 -19.79 -7.56 0.22
N SER A 178 -20.44 -7.62 -0.93
CA SER A 178 -21.82 -7.16 -1.11
C SER A 178 -22.87 -8.16 -0.61
N VAL A 179 -22.46 -9.38 -0.30
CA VAL A 179 -23.33 -10.46 0.16
C VAL A 179 -22.57 -11.33 1.17
N SER A 180 -23.30 -11.87 2.13
CA SER A 180 -22.79 -12.91 3.05
C SER A 180 -23.00 -14.29 2.41
N ASP A 181 -22.03 -14.73 1.62
CA ASP A 181 -22.03 -15.99 0.90
C ASP A 181 -20.64 -16.63 0.96
N ALA A 182 -20.58 -17.93 1.26
CA ALA A 182 -19.32 -18.67 1.36
C ALA A 182 -18.61 -18.81 -0.01
N ASN A 183 -19.35 -18.68 -1.12
CA ASN A 183 -18.81 -18.69 -2.47
C ASN A 183 -18.27 -17.32 -2.93
N MET A 184 -18.39 -16.30 -2.09
CA MET A 184 -17.74 -15.03 -2.30
C MET A 184 -16.58 -14.90 -1.30
N THR A 185 -15.36 -14.96 -1.80
CA THR A 185 -14.16 -14.97 -0.95
C THR A 185 -13.12 -13.99 -1.46
N TYR A 186 -12.42 -13.39 -0.52
CA TYR A 186 -11.19 -12.63 -0.78
C TYR A 186 -10.09 -13.18 0.10
N ALA A 187 -8.97 -13.54 -0.50
CA ALA A 187 -7.76 -13.93 0.22
C ALA A 187 -6.66 -12.89 -0.05
N ALA A 188 -6.28 -12.14 0.97
CA ALA A 188 -5.08 -11.30 0.94
C ALA A 188 -3.86 -12.21 0.96
N HIS A 189 -2.91 -12.01 0.05
CA HIS A 189 -1.74 -12.89 -0.07
C HIS A 189 -0.44 -12.21 0.31
N THR A 190 -0.24 -10.99 -0.17
CA THR A 190 1.04 -10.31 0.05
C THR A 190 0.83 -8.81 0.11
N THR A 191 1.44 -8.20 1.11
CA THR A 191 1.51 -6.75 1.22
C THR A 191 2.96 -6.33 1.48
N PHE A 192 3.42 -5.33 0.76
CA PHE A 192 4.67 -4.62 1.02
C PHE A 192 4.35 -3.19 1.39
N LEU A 193 4.94 -2.71 2.46
CA LEU A 193 4.94 -1.30 2.84
C LEU A 193 6.38 -0.81 2.87
N GLU A 194 6.67 0.21 2.08
CA GLU A 194 7.99 0.75 1.89
C GLU A 194 8.02 2.22 2.24
N LEU A 195 9.10 2.66 2.88
CA LEU A 195 9.43 4.06 3.08
C LEU A 195 10.33 4.52 1.95
N MET A 196 9.93 5.56 1.27
CA MET A 196 10.68 6.22 0.19
C MET A 196 11.26 7.53 0.70
N PRO A 197 12.48 7.89 0.28
CA PRO A 197 13.11 9.18 0.57
C PRO A 197 12.42 10.33 -0.15
#